data_21875c91093b079b93d7980f50629a5b
#
_entry.id   21875c91093b079b93d7980f50629a5b
#
_cell.length_a   1.000
_cell.length_b   1.000
_cell.length_c   1.000
_cell.angle_alpha   90.00
_cell.angle_beta   90.00
_cell.angle_gamma   90.00
#
_symmetry.space_group_name_H-M   'P 1'
#
loop_
_entity.id
_entity.type
_entity.pdbx_description
1 polymer ?
#
loop_
_entity_poly.entity_id
_entity_poly.type
_entity_poly.pdbx_seq_one_letter_code
_entity_poly.pdbx_strand_id
1 'polypeptide(L)'
;MILSHLRTLLLSISVLLLLNVSPRLLAQSPSDQYECLYRYHYSGPTTSSEDEESGLDVMVAIMSAQEQHNESLPQKLSTLVMLRMGDQRSYCRDYTAYRVDSLMTETTRPDSLLQSLQMAVVDNLFYFDPCVTMDLGRGEMTLMETIPLSYYTYTEPMMSINWTLSDETKEVCGYSCKTATGSYGGRTWVVRYAPGIPSAFGPWKLHGLPGLILEAEDTEGMHHFTAVRFAKATTPLPEPDRSMAIRTTRQDFIKAKSRQTEIPMDGITEMTVRSNDDGQRVVMINGFTLRPLVSKIQPLELK
;
A
#
# COMPACT_ATOMS: atom_id res chain seq x y z
N MET A 1 -37.85 42.51 -46.58
CA MET A 1 -36.49 42.82 -46.07
C MET A 1 -36.31 42.53 -44.58
N ILE A 2 -37.26 42.72 -43.71
CA ILE A 2 -37.11 42.49 -42.22
C ILE A 2 -37.10 41.02 -41.87
N LEU A 3 -37.81 40.14 -42.57
CA LEU A 3 -37.85 38.69 -42.29
C LEU A 3 -36.57 37.91 -42.66
N SER A 4 -35.76 38.42 -43.61
CA SER A 4 -34.47 37.77 -43.99
C SER A 4 -33.37 38.00 -42.94
N HIS A 5 -33.34 39.17 -42.30
CA HIS A 5 -32.37 39.48 -41.25
C HIS A 5 -32.66 38.74 -39.92
N LEU A 6 -33.95 38.41 -39.66
CA LEU A 6 -34.32 37.69 -38.44
C LEU A 6 -33.90 36.19 -38.55
N ARG A 7 -33.94 35.60 -39.74
CA ARG A 7 -33.46 34.19 -39.96
C ARG A 7 -31.95 34.06 -39.88
N THR A 8 -31.20 35.05 -40.36
CA THR A 8 -29.72 35.04 -40.24
C THR A 8 -29.28 35.30 -38.80
N LEU A 9 -29.99 36.10 -38.03
CA LEU A 9 -29.69 36.34 -36.61
C LEU A 9 -29.96 35.07 -35.75
N LEU A 10 -31.06 34.36 -36.01
CA LEU A 10 -31.39 33.11 -35.29
C LEU A 10 -30.45 31.99 -35.63
N LEU A 11 -29.91 31.89 -36.83
CA LEU A 11 -28.91 30.92 -37.24
C LEU A 11 -27.55 31.21 -36.61
N SER A 12 -27.14 32.47 -36.46
CA SER A 12 -25.90 32.85 -35.80
C SER A 12 -25.94 32.62 -34.30
N ILE A 13 -27.09 32.78 -33.64
CA ILE A 13 -27.26 32.51 -32.19
C ILE A 13 -27.24 30.98 -31.94
N SER A 14 -27.82 30.19 -32.84
CA SER A 14 -27.79 28.72 -32.72
C SER A 14 -26.39 28.14 -32.89
N VAL A 15 -25.54 28.73 -33.73
CA VAL A 15 -24.16 28.31 -33.95
C VAL A 15 -23.28 28.79 -32.76
N LEU A 16 -23.54 29.92 -32.15
CA LEU A 16 -22.82 30.41 -30.97
C LEU A 16 -23.16 29.57 -29.70
N LEU A 17 -24.40 29.06 -29.59
CA LEU A 17 -24.79 28.19 -28.47
C LEU A 17 -24.18 26.79 -28.55
N LEU A 18 -23.80 26.31 -29.74
CA LEU A 18 -23.10 25.02 -29.93
C LEU A 18 -21.59 25.11 -29.65
N LEU A 19 -21.01 26.31 -29.62
CA LEU A 19 -19.60 26.51 -29.34
C LEU A 19 -19.26 26.70 -27.84
N ASN A 20 -20.30 26.84 -26.98
CA ASN A 20 -20.14 26.91 -25.53
C ASN A 20 -20.39 25.59 -24.80
N VAL A 21 -20.38 24.46 -25.50
CA VAL A 21 -20.21 23.15 -24.85
C VAL A 21 -18.77 23.09 -24.37
N SER A 22 -18.61 23.45 -23.10
CA SER A 22 -17.34 23.31 -22.39
C SER A 22 -16.74 21.95 -22.72
N PRO A 23 -15.44 21.87 -23.06
CA PRO A 23 -14.76 20.59 -23.34
C PRO A 23 -14.67 19.67 -22.11
N ARG A 24 -15.46 19.91 -21.09
CA ARG A 24 -15.54 19.11 -19.87
C ARG A 24 -16.48 17.91 -19.92
N LEU A 25 -17.14 17.63 -21.06
CA LEU A 25 -18.07 16.50 -21.18
C LEU A 25 -17.66 15.48 -22.25
N LEU A 26 -16.40 15.46 -22.67
CA LEU A 26 -15.81 14.21 -23.09
C LEU A 26 -15.43 13.49 -21.79
N ALA A 27 -16.36 12.73 -21.22
CA ALA A 27 -16.03 11.70 -20.27
C ALA A 27 -14.90 10.89 -20.93
N GLN A 28 -13.68 11.07 -20.42
CA GLN A 28 -12.61 10.15 -20.74
C GLN A 28 -13.20 8.78 -20.48
N SER A 29 -13.25 7.92 -21.49
CA SER A 29 -13.58 6.51 -21.28
C SER A 29 -12.72 6.08 -20.08
N PRO A 30 -13.30 5.37 -19.09
CA PRO A 30 -12.52 4.97 -17.93
C PRO A 30 -11.29 4.26 -18.48
N SER A 31 -10.11 4.85 -18.25
CA SER A 31 -8.86 4.23 -18.63
C SER A 31 -8.87 2.82 -18.09
N ASP A 32 -8.50 1.85 -18.87
CA ASP A 32 -8.45 0.47 -18.43
C ASP A 32 -7.60 0.41 -17.14
N GLN A 33 -8.22 -0.06 -16.07
CA GLN A 33 -7.57 -0.19 -14.79
C GLN A 33 -7.23 -1.66 -14.54
N TYR A 34 -6.08 -1.89 -13.95
CA TYR A 34 -5.55 -3.22 -13.69
C TYR A 34 -5.21 -3.40 -12.22
N GLU A 35 -5.17 -4.66 -11.81
CA GLU A 35 -4.80 -5.10 -10.47
C GLU A 35 -3.71 -6.15 -10.58
N CYS A 36 -2.65 -5.97 -9.81
CA CYS A 36 -1.61 -6.97 -9.60
C CYS A 36 -1.56 -7.32 -8.10
N LEU A 37 -1.65 -8.62 -7.78
CA LEU A 37 -1.41 -9.11 -6.44
C LEU A 37 0.00 -9.67 -6.37
N TYR A 38 0.76 -9.23 -5.39
CA TYR A 38 2.10 -9.71 -5.09
C TYR A 38 2.08 -10.50 -3.79
N ARG A 39 2.82 -11.58 -3.76
CA ARG A 39 3.26 -12.18 -2.51
C ARG A 39 4.52 -11.42 -2.08
N TYR A 40 4.43 -10.76 -0.96
CA TYR A 40 5.56 -10.11 -0.33
C TYR A 40 6.13 -11.01 0.74
N HIS A 41 7.43 -11.28 0.69
CA HIS A 41 8.17 -12.03 1.68
C HIS A 41 9.24 -11.16 2.31
N TYR A 42 9.40 -11.33 3.60
CA TYR A 42 10.55 -10.83 4.34
C TYR A 42 11.34 -12.02 4.88
N SER A 43 12.66 -12.05 4.66
CA SER A 43 13.57 -13.11 5.08
C SER A 43 14.79 -12.57 5.85
N GLY A 44 14.75 -11.32 6.26
CA GLY A 44 15.82 -10.71 7.04
C GLY A 44 15.79 -11.09 8.53
N PRO A 45 16.79 -10.65 9.30
CA PRO A 45 16.80 -10.86 10.73
C PRO A 45 15.59 -10.18 11.38
N THR A 46 14.98 -10.91 12.29
CA THR A 46 13.94 -10.37 13.17
C THR A 46 14.60 -10.18 14.54
N THR A 47 14.58 -8.95 15.08
CA THR A 47 15.01 -8.73 16.44
C THR A 47 13.81 -8.93 17.36
N SER A 48 13.82 -9.95 18.20
CA SER A 48 12.96 -9.96 19.37
C SER A 48 13.42 -8.85 20.30
N SER A 49 12.51 -8.10 20.88
CA SER A 49 12.79 -6.97 21.77
C SER A 49 13.32 -7.43 23.14
N GLU A 50 14.24 -8.38 23.18
CA GLU A 50 14.83 -8.83 24.44
C GLU A 50 15.76 -7.79 25.10
N ASP A 51 16.13 -6.72 24.38
CA ASP A 51 17.12 -5.75 24.85
C ASP A 51 16.56 -4.37 25.25
N GLU A 52 15.25 -4.10 25.06
CA GLU A 52 14.61 -2.86 25.53
C GLU A 52 13.25 -3.17 26.17
N GLU A 53 13.22 -3.35 27.48
CA GLU A 53 11.98 -3.42 28.25
C GLU A 53 11.21 -2.09 28.20
N SER A 54 10.35 -1.93 27.19
CA SER A 54 9.30 -0.91 27.27
C SER A 54 8.18 -1.42 28.21
N GLY A 55 7.47 -0.54 28.91
CA GLY A 55 6.38 -0.94 29.81
C GLY A 55 5.28 -1.75 29.08
N LEU A 56 5.16 -1.59 27.76
CA LEU A 56 4.25 -2.37 26.92
C LEU A 56 4.82 -3.76 26.59
N ASP A 57 6.12 -3.85 26.33
CA ASP A 57 6.80 -5.14 26.08
C ASP A 57 6.75 -6.01 27.33
N VAL A 58 6.88 -5.42 28.52
CA VAL A 58 6.67 -6.11 29.80
C VAL A 58 5.22 -6.60 29.92
N MET A 59 4.22 -5.80 29.53
CA MET A 59 2.82 -6.18 29.61
C MET A 59 2.48 -7.27 28.57
N VAL A 60 2.99 -7.17 27.34
CA VAL A 60 2.86 -8.20 26.29
C VAL A 60 3.65 -9.44 26.69
N ALA A 61 4.85 -9.32 27.26
CA ALA A 61 5.64 -10.43 27.79
C ALA A 61 4.95 -11.11 28.98
N ILE A 62 4.35 -10.38 29.92
CA ILE A 62 3.57 -10.96 31.02
C ILE A 62 2.34 -11.70 30.48
N MET A 63 1.70 -11.20 29.44
CA MET A 63 0.55 -11.85 28.81
C MET A 63 0.95 -13.05 27.96
N SER A 64 2.16 -13.07 27.37
CA SER A 64 2.71 -14.18 26.59
C SER A 64 3.50 -15.19 27.41
N ALA A 65 4.07 -14.79 28.55
CA ALA A 65 4.85 -15.68 29.44
C ALA A 65 4.01 -16.79 30.10
N GLN A 66 2.67 -16.71 30.02
CA GLN A 66 1.79 -17.82 30.44
C GLN A 66 1.65 -18.91 29.38
N GLU A 67 2.23 -18.76 28.18
CA GLU A 67 2.27 -19.76 27.12
C GLU A 67 3.70 -20.04 26.70
N GLN A 68 4.41 -20.84 27.50
CA GLN A 68 5.64 -21.47 27.06
C GLN A 68 5.31 -22.54 26.00
N HIS A 69 5.25 -22.14 24.74
CA HIS A 69 5.62 -23.03 23.63
C HIS A 69 6.68 -22.31 22.81
N ASN A 70 7.89 -22.82 22.97
CA ASN A 70 9.10 -22.41 22.31
C ASN A 70 9.07 -22.91 20.85
N GLU A 71 8.20 -22.32 20.02
CA GLU A 71 8.29 -22.47 18.58
C GLU A 71 9.00 -21.24 18.03
N SER A 72 10.19 -21.47 17.49
CA SER A 72 10.91 -20.48 16.70
C SER A 72 9.95 -19.85 15.69
N LEU A 73 9.82 -18.51 15.71
CA LEU A 73 9.04 -17.75 14.72
C LEU A 73 9.38 -18.26 13.32
N PRO A 74 8.39 -18.39 12.42
CA PRO A 74 8.65 -18.85 11.08
C PRO A 74 9.71 -17.96 10.42
N GLN A 75 10.79 -18.58 9.94
CA GLN A 75 11.92 -17.88 9.30
C GLN A 75 11.52 -17.01 8.11
N LYS A 76 10.30 -17.10 7.65
CA LYS A 76 9.79 -16.38 6.47
C LYS A 76 8.43 -15.77 6.73
N LEU A 77 8.42 -14.45 6.86
CA LEU A 77 7.18 -13.67 6.99
C LEU A 77 6.61 -13.37 5.60
N SER A 78 5.29 -13.51 5.42
CA SER A 78 4.65 -13.34 4.11
C SER A 78 3.27 -12.73 4.22
N THR A 79 2.97 -11.78 3.31
CA THR A 79 1.63 -11.23 3.13
C THR A 79 1.32 -11.00 1.64
N LEU A 80 0.08 -10.66 1.32
CA LEU A 80 -0.32 -10.22 -0.01
C LEU A 80 -0.36 -8.70 -0.09
N VAL A 81 0.27 -8.15 -1.13
CA VAL A 81 0.27 -6.73 -1.45
C VAL A 81 -0.47 -6.52 -2.76
N MET A 82 -1.41 -5.59 -2.77
CA MET A 82 -2.18 -5.24 -3.96
C MET A 82 -1.62 -3.95 -4.57
N LEU A 83 -1.41 -3.97 -5.87
CA LEU A 83 -1.18 -2.79 -6.70
C LEU A 83 -2.37 -2.64 -7.66
N ARG A 84 -3.09 -1.53 -7.53
CA ARG A 84 -4.08 -1.06 -8.50
C ARG A 84 -3.46 0.02 -9.34
N MET A 85 -3.74 0.04 -10.63
CA MET A 85 -3.14 1.02 -11.53
C MET A 85 -4.06 1.37 -12.70
N GLY A 86 -4.00 2.64 -13.12
CA GLY A 86 -4.44 3.17 -14.39
C GLY A 86 -3.24 3.73 -15.13
N ASP A 87 -3.46 4.58 -16.15
CA ASP A 87 -2.38 5.10 -16.99
C ASP A 87 -1.40 6.00 -16.22
N GLN A 88 -1.91 6.86 -15.34
CA GLN A 88 -1.12 7.90 -14.66
C GLN A 88 -1.04 7.73 -13.15
N ARG A 89 -1.86 6.86 -12.56
CA ARG A 89 -1.97 6.73 -11.11
C ARG A 89 -1.95 5.29 -10.67
N SER A 90 -1.32 5.06 -9.50
CA SER A 90 -1.35 3.76 -8.85
C SER A 90 -1.68 3.88 -7.36
N TYR A 91 -2.11 2.77 -6.79
CA TYR A 91 -2.40 2.57 -5.39
C TYR A 91 -1.86 1.21 -4.97
N CYS A 92 -0.97 1.20 -3.98
CA CYS A 92 -0.34 -0.01 -3.46
C CYS A 92 -0.55 -0.11 -1.95
N ARG A 93 -1.06 -1.25 -1.48
CA ARG A 93 -1.35 -1.50 -0.06
C ARG A 93 -1.40 -3.00 0.25
N ASP A 94 -1.27 -3.36 1.52
CA ASP A 94 -1.64 -4.69 2.01
C ASP A 94 -3.05 -5.07 1.57
N TYR A 95 -3.21 -6.26 0.99
CA TYR A 95 -4.49 -6.69 0.40
C TYR A 95 -5.56 -6.90 1.45
N THR A 96 -5.22 -7.44 2.62
CA THR A 96 -6.18 -7.66 3.70
C THR A 96 -6.66 -6.32 4.28
N ALA A 97 -5.73 -5.37 4.49
CA ALA A 97 -6.08 -4.03 4.93
C ALA A 97 -7.00 -3.31 3.92
N TYR A 98 -6.71 -3.43 2.62
CA TYR A 98 -7.59 -2.91 1.57
C TYR A 98 -9.00 -3.51 1.64
N ARG A 99 -9.10 -4.83 1.84
CA ARG A 99 -10.40 -5.52 1.96
C ARG A 99 -11.21 -5.03 3.16
N VAL A 100 -10.56 -4.81 4.30
CA VAL A 100 -11.21 -4.23 5.49
C VAL A 100 -11.73 -2.84 5.18
N ASP A 101 -10.91 -1.95 4.63
CA ASP A 101 -11.32 -0.58 4.30
C ASP A 101 -12.49 -0.56 3.31
N SER A 102 -12.44 -1.41 2.26
CA SER A 102 -13.53 -1.51 1.29
C SER A 102 -14.85 -1.89 1.95
N LEU A 103 -14.83 -2.86 2.86
CA LEU A 103 -16.03 -3.29 3.57
C LEU A 103 -16.54 -2.26 4.56
N MET A 104 -15.66 -1.46 5.16
CA MET A 104 -16.07 -0.37 6.06
C MET A 104 -16.92 0.68 5.34
N THR A 105 -16.74 0.85 4.04
CA THR A 105 -17.52 1.79 3.22
C THR A 105 -18.82 1.21 2.67
N GLU A 106 -19.01 -0.11 2.73
CA GLU A 106 -20.23 -0.76 2.24
C GLU A 106 -21.35 -0.66 3.27
N THR A 107 -22.51 -0.13 2.84
CA THR A 107 -23.70 0.05 3.72
C THR A 107 -24.47 -1.24 4.01
N THR A 108 -24.29 -2.27 3.17
CA THR A 108 -25.02 -3.56 3.23
C THR A 108 -24.13 -4.75 3.59
N ARG A 109 -22.99 -4.50 4.20
CA ARG A 109 -22.04 -5.57 4.54
C ARG A 109 -22.58 -6.51 5.64
N PRO A 110 -22.28 -7.80 5.58
CA PRO A 110 -22.48 -8.69 6.71
C PRO A 110 -21.45 -8.38 7.83
N ASP A 111 -21.92 -8.14 9.06
CA ASP A 111 -21.01 -7.87 10.19
C ASP A 111 -20.05 -9.04 10.46
N SER A 112 -20.50 -10.28 10.23
CA SER A 112 -19.65 -11.48 10.34
C SER A 112 -18.47 -11.49 9.37
N LEU A 113 -18.67 -10.97 8.13
CA LEU A 113 -17.59 -10.86 7.16
C LEU A 113 -16.57 -9.79 7.58
N LEU A 114 -17.04 -8.65 8.08
CA LEU A 114 -16.16 -7.61 8.61
C LEU A 114 -15.35 -8.13 9.79
N GLN A 115 -16.00 -8.81 10.75
CA GLN A 115 -15.32 -9.41 11.88
C GLN A 115 -14.27 -10.43 11.46
N SER A 116 -14.59 -11.34 10.53
CA SER A 116 -13.62 -12.34 10.06
C SER A 116 -12.41 -11.71 9.39
N LEU A 117 -12.59 -10.63 8.63
CA LEU A 117 -11.46 -9.92 8.01
C LEU A 117 -10.65 -9.09 9.01
N GLN A 118 -11.30 -8.48 9.99
CA GLN A 118 -10.61 -7.83 11.10
C GLN A 118 -9.78 -8.84 11.89
N MET A 119 -10.33 -10.02 12.16
CA MET A 119 -9.58 -11.12 12.79
C MET A 119 -8.41 -11.57 11.91
N ALA A 120 -8.59 -11.72 10.59
CA ALA A 120 -7.51 -12.07 9.68
C ALA A 120 -6.38 -11.02 9.63
N VAL A 121 -6.71 -9.73 9.82
CA VAL A 121 -5.67 -8.68 10.00
C VAL A 121 -4.92 -8.87 11.31
N VAL A 122 -5.65 -9.30 12.36
CA VAL A 122 -5.09 -9.58 13.69
C VAL A 122 -4.19 -10.81 13.65
N ASP A 123 -4.66 -11.90 13.04
CA ASP A 123 -3.96 -13.19 12.98
C ASP A 123 -2.75 -13.12 12.05
N ASN A 124 -2.74 -12.19 11.09
CA ASN A 124 -1.60 -11.97 10.23
C ASN A 124 -0.52 -11.16 10.96
N LEU A 125 0.38 -11.85 11.63
CA LEU A 125 1.51 -11.28 12.38
C LEU A 125 2.43 -10.40 11.53
N PHE A 126 2.34 -10.52 10.21
CA PHE A 126 3.12 -9.77 9.26
C PHE A 126 2.24 -9.12 8.20
N TYR A 127 2.36 -7.82 8.02
CA TYR A 127 1.66 -7.09 6.98
C TYR A 127 2.54 -6.01 6.35
N PHE A 128 2.10 -5.54 5.21
CA PHE A 128 2.75 -4.45 4.51
C PHE A 128 2.11 -3.11 4.96
N ASP A 129 2.79 -2.39 5.85
CA ASP A 129 2.26 -1.15 6.44
C ASP A 129 2.04 -0.02 5.41
N PRO A 130 3.00 0.27 4.48
CA PRO A 130 2.83 1.42 3.62
C PRO A 130 1.60 1.33 2.69
N CYS A 131 0.77 2.38 2.71
CA CYS A 131 -0.18 2.66 1.64
C CYS A 131 0.44 3.72 0.74
N VAL A 132 0.78 3.36 -0.49
CA VAL A 132 1.48 4.23 -1.44
C VAL A 132 0.57 4.55 -2.61
N THR A 133 0.37 5.84 -2.90
CA THR A 133 -0.26 6.30 -4.14
C THR A 133 0.76 7.06 -4.96
N MET A 134 0.90 6.74 -6.24
CA MET A 134 1.76 7.46 -7.18
C MET A 134 0.93 8.17 -8.23
N ASP A 135 1.37 9.36 -8.61
CA ASP A 135 0.80 10.17 -9.69
C ASP A 135 1.91 10.60 -10.66
N LEU A 136 2.00 9.93 -11.80
CA LEU A 136 3.02 10.21 -12.83
C LEU A 136 2.84 11.61 -13.44
N GLY A 137 1.60 12.07 -13.56
CA GLY A 137 1.30 13.39 -14.13
C GLY A 137 1.79 14.53 -13.24
N ARG A 138 1.80 14.34 -11.92
CA ARG A 138 2.33 15.29 -10.94
C ARG A 138 3.78 15.03 -10.58
N GLY A 139 4.30 13.84 -10.86
CA GLY A 139 5.63 13.43 -10.42
C GLY A 139 5.72 13.29 -8.90
N GLU A 140 4.64 12.89 -8.25
CA GLU A 140 4.53 12.83 -6.79
C GLU A 140 4.04 11.47 -6.32
N MET A 141 4.49 11.07 -5.15
CA MET A 141 3.92 9.96 -4.41
C MET A 141 3.46 10.41 -3.02
N THR A 142 2.31 9.89 -2.60
CA THR A 142 1.79 10.12 -1.26
C THR A 142 1.77 8.80 -0.51
N LEU A 143 2.32 8.84 0.69
CA LEU A 143 2.37 7.70 1.59
C LEU A 143 1.43 7.91 2.78
N MET A 144 0.88 6.80 3.26
CA MET A 144 0.24 6.73 4.55
C MET A 144 0.80 5.51 5.28
N GLU A 145 1.36 5.74 6.45
CA GLU A 145 2.00 4.73 7.29
C GLU A 145 1.57 4.91 8.74
N THR A 146 1.75 3.87 9.54
CA THR A 146 1.40 3.88 10.96
C THR A 146 2.65 4.11 11.83
N ILE A 147 2.51 5.01 12.79
CA ILE A 147 3.25 4.96 14.05
C ILE A 147 2.22 4.53 15.09
N PRO A 148 2.53 3.72 16.09
CA PRO A 148 1.54 3.12 16.97
C PRO A 148 0.37 4.05 17.32
N LEU A 149 -0.87 3.59 17.12
CA LEU A 149 -2.14 4.27 17.35
C LEU A 149 -2.43 5.51 16.48
N SER A 150 -1.60 5.83 15.47
CA SER A 150 -1.83 6.99 14.61
C SER A 150 -1.43 6.73 13.17
N TYR A 151 -2.24 7.23 12.23
CA TYR A 151 -1.87 7.28 10.83
C TYR A 151 -1.15 8.57 10.51
N TYR A 152 -0.09 8.50 9.75
CA TYR A 152 0.64 9.63 9.23
C TYR A 152 0.61 9.64 7.71
N THR A 153 0.49 10.81 7.12
CA THR A 153 0.54 10.96 5.66
C THR A 153 1.49 12.07 5.25
N TYR A 154 2.27 11.80 4.22
CA TYR A 154 3.17 12.77 3.61
C TYR A 154 3.27 12.56 2.11
N THR A 155 3.61 13.61 1.39
CA THR A 155 3.83 13.59 -0.06
C THR A 155 5.28 13.94 -0.35
N GLU A 156 5.88 13.20 -1.28
CA GLU A 156 7.24 13.42 -1.73
C GLU A 156 7.34 13.35 -3.26
N PRO A 157 8.32 14.03 -3.88
CA PRO A 157 8.57 13.89 -5.31
C PRO A 157 8.93 12.45 -5.67
N MET A 158 8.47 11.98 -6.83
CA MET A 158 8.92 10.72 -7.41
C MET A 158 10.35 10.86 -7.92
N MET A 159 11.30 10.26 -7.22
CA MET A 159 12.70 10.27 -7.63
C MET A 159 12.94 9.23 -8.72
N SER A 160 13.57 9.63 -9.82
CA SER A 160 13.94 8.70 -10.89
C SER A 160 14.85 7.61 -10.36
N ILE A 161 14.54 6.36 -10.71
CA ILE A 161 15.39 5.21 -10.43
C ILE A 161 16.25 4.95 -11.68
N ASN A 162 17.57 4.99 -11.53
CA ASN A 162 18.47 4.68 -12.61
C ASN A 162 18.59 3.17 -12.80
N TRP A 163 17.80 2.63 -13.72
CA TRP A 163 17.77 1.21 -14.02
C TRP A 163 18.87 0.82 -15.02
N THR A 164 19.65 -0.19 -14.68
CA THR A 164 20.54 -0.90 -15.59
C THR A 164 19.80 -2.10 -16.13
N LEU A 165 19.54 -2.12 -17.45
CA LEU A 165 18.79 -3.19 -18.09
C LEU A 165 19.73 -4.36 -18.42
N SER A 166 19.20 -5.59 -18.33
CA SER A 166 19.88 -6.83 -18.70
C SER A 166 19.05 -7.58 -19.75
N ASP A 167 19.72 -8.35 -20.59
CA ASP A 167 19.05 -9.24 -21.55
C ASP A 167 18.54 -10.54 -20.94
N GLU A 168 18.80 -10.75 -19.65
CA GLU A 168 18.25 -11.89 -18.91
C GLU A 168 16.73 -11.84 -18.88
N THR A 169 16.10 -12.94 -19.24
CA THR A 169 14.64 -13.10 -19.24
C THR A 169 14.19 -14.17 -18.27
N LYS A 170 13.03 -13.96 -17.67
CA LYS A 170 12.35 -14.91 -16.77
C LYS A 170 10.84 -14.83 -16.97
N GLU A 171 10.16 -15.93 -16.87
CA GLU A 171 8.70 -15.92 -16.79
C GLU A 171 8.24 -15.64 -15.37
N VAL A 172 7.34 -14.66 -15.19
CA VAL A 172 6.72 -14.31 -13.90
C VAL A 172 5.23 -14.13 -14.14
N CYS A 173 4.40 -14.83 -13.37
CA CYS A 173 2.93 -14.75 -13.46
C CYS A 173 2.38 -14.96 -14.90
N GLY A 174 3.04 -15.82 -15.69
CA GLY A 174 2.66 -16.10 -17.09
C GLY A 174 3.13 -15.05 -18.11
N TYR A 175 3.97 -14.10 -17.73
CA TYR A 175 4.51 -13.06 -18.61
C TYR A 175 6.02 -13.20 -18.77
N SER A 176 6.49 -13.03 -20.00
CA SER A 176 7.93 -12.92 -20.28
C SER A 176 8.45 -11.56 -19.78
N CYS A 177 9.34 -11.61 -18.81
CA CYS A 177 9.92 -10.43 -18.17
C CYS A 177 11.38 -10.27 -18.52
N LYS A 178 11.83 -9.02 -18.63
CA LYS A 178 13.24 -8.62 -18.67
C LYS A 178 13.74 -8.25 -17.29
N THR A 179 15.05 -8.37 -17.08
CA THR A 179 15.69 -8.02 -15.82
C THR A 179 16.21 -6.59 -15.84
N ALA A 180 16.10 -5.91 -14.72
CA ALA A 180 16.78 -4.64 -14.49
C ALA A 180 17.30 -4.57 -13.05
N THR A 181 18.39 -3.81 -12.84
CA THR A 181 18.95 -3.55 -11.51
C THR A 181 19.03 -2.05 -11.28
N GLY A 182 18.66 -1.60 -10.08
CA GLY A 182 18.68 -0.19 -9.72
C GLY A 182 18.73 0.04 -8.23
N SER A 183 19.21 1.22 -7.81
CA SER A 183 19.27 1.58 -6.39
C SER A 183 18.11 2.50 -6.03
N TYR A 184 17.38 2.16 -4.96
CA TYR A 184 16.30 2.97 -4.43
C TYR A 184 16.11 2.73 -2.93
N GLY A 185 15.86 3.81 -2.17
CA GLY A 185 15.63 3.73 -0.73
C GLY A 185 16.82 3.19 0.07
N GLY A 186 18.04 3.35 -0.43
CA GLY A 186 19.26 2.83 0.20
C GLY A 186 19.54 1.35 -0.07
N ARG A 187 18.68 0.68 -0.86
CA ARG A 187 18.83 -0.72 -1.28
C ARG A 187 19.12 -0.82 -2.76
N THR A 188 19.76 -1.90 -3.18
CA THR A 188 19.88 -2.30 -4.59
C THR A 188 18.81 -3.36 -4.87
N TRP A 189 18.00 -3.10 -5.89
CA TRP A 189 16.89 -3.96 -6.31
C TRP A 189 17.21 -4.65 -7.61
N VAL A 190 16.96 -5.94 -7.69
CA VAL A 190 16.90 -6.72 -8.92
C VAL A 190 15.43 -6.95 -9.23
N VAL A 191 14.97 -6.47 -10.38
CA VAL A 191 13.55 -6.54 -10.74
C VAL A 191 13.32 -7.28 -12.06
N ARG A 192 12.14 -7.86 -12.19
CA ARG A 192 11.64 -8.47 -13.42
C ARG A 192 10.42 -7.69 -13.89
N TYR A 193 10.50 -7.04 -15.03
CA TYR A 193 9.41 -6.24 -15.58
C TYR A 193 8.90 -6.84 -16.89
N ALA A 194 7.61 -6.74 -17.15
CA ALA A 194 6.93 -7.28 -18.31
C ALA A 194 6.71 -6.18 -19.36
N PRO A 195 7.51 -6.08 -20.46
CA PRO A 195 7.29 -5.09 -21.52
C PRO A 195 5.93 -5.24 -22.22
N GLY A 196 5.32 -6.45 -22.16
CA GLY A 196 3.99 -6.71 -22.71
C GLY A 196 2.85 -6.09 -21.89
N ILE A 197 3.12 -5.54 -20.70
CA ILE A 197 2.15 -4.81 -19.88
C ILE A 197 2.61 -3.35 -19.81
N PRO A 198 2.00 -2.43 -20.61
CA PRO A 198 2.45 -1.03 -20.70
C PRO A 198 2.09 -0.26 -19.42
N SER A 199 2.93 -0.35 -18.42
CA SER A 199 2.78 0.31 -17.13
C SER A 199 4.15 0.64 -16.57
N ALA A 200 4.34 1.86 -16.07
CA ALA A 200 5.59 2.26 -15.43
C ALA A 200 5.62 1.97 -13.91
N PHE A 201 4.63 1.25 -13.40
CA PHE A 201 4.49 0.98 -11.97
C PHE A 201 5.07 -0.37 -11.55
N GLY A 202 5.21 -0.53 -10.25
CA GLY A 202 5.61 -1.75 -9.58
C GLY A 202 5.11 -1.76 -8.12
N PRO A 203 5.44 -2.81 -7.34
CA PRO A 203 5.09 -2.87 -5.93
C PRO A 203 5.81 -1.78 -5.13
N TRP A 204 5.18 -1.34 -4.04
CA TRP A 204 5.69 -0.31 -3.16
C TRP A 204 5.97 0.99 -3.91
N LYS A 205 7.20 1.50 -3.89
CA LYS A 205 7.66 2.73 -4.56
C LYS A 205 8.44 2.46 -5.85
N LEU A 206 8.58 1.20 -6.28
CA LEU A 206 9.37 0.86 -7.47
C LEU A 206 8.60 1.23 -8.74
N HIS A 207 9.26 1.94 -9.65
CA HIS A 207 8.64 2.48 -10.85
C HIS A 207 9.68 2.83 -11.95
N GLY A 208 9.18 3.25 -13.11
CA GLY A 208 9.99 3.90 -14.14
C GLY A 208 10.57 2.98 -15.22
N LEU A 209 10.24 1.69 -15.23
CA LEU A 209 10.57 0.76 -16.30
C LEU A 209 9.50 0.77 -17.41
N PRO A 210 9.85 0.42 -18.66
CA PRO A 210 8.90 0.34 -19.75
C PRO A 210 8.11 -0.97 -19.73
N GLY A 211 7.41 -1.23 -18.62
CA GLY A 211 6.63 -2.42 -18.34
C GLY A 211 6.40 -2.62 -16.86
N LEU A 212 5.29 -3.27 -16.50
CA LEU A 212 4.94 -3.56 -15.12
C LEU A 212 6.01 -4.40 -14.43
N ILE A 213 6.49 -3.96 -13.27
CA ILE A 213 7.40 -4.76 -12.44
C ILE A 213 6.59 -5.88 -11.78
N LEU A 214 6.84 -7.12 -12.17
CA LEU A 214 6.14 -8.30 -11.65
C LEU A 214 6.92 -9.03 -10.54
N GLU A 215 8.21 -8.81 -10.45
CA GLU A 215 9.05 -9.33 -9.38
C GLU A 215 10.09 -8.30 -8.97
N ALA A 216 10.36 -8.17 -7.68
CA ALA A 216 11.39 -7.29 -7.15
C ALA A 216 12.00 -7.93 -5.91
N GLU A 217 13.33 -8.00 -5.86
CA GLU A 217 14.09 -8.53 -4.74
C GLU A 217 15.26 -7.59 -4.45
N ASP A 218 15.51 -7.29 -3.18
CA ASP A 218 16.73 -6.59 -2.82
C ASP A 218 17.94 -7.54 -2.84
N THR A 219 19.11 -7.02 -3.13
CA THR A 219 20.34 -7.85 -3.28
C THR A 219 20.78 -8.51 -1.96
N GLU A 220 20.22 -8.09 -0.83
CA GLU A 220 20.45 -8.72 0.48
C GLU A 220 19.49 -9.89 0.71
N GLY A 221 18.48 -10.09 -0.18
CA GLY A 221 17.50 -11.15 -0.10
C GLY A 221 16.50 -11.01 1.05
N MET A 222 16.39 -9.80 1.63
CA MET A 222 15.49 -9.56 2.77
C MET A 222 14.06 -9.31 2.32
N HIS A 223 13.87 -8.55 1.24
CA HIS A 223 12.57 -8.14 0.74
C HIS A 223 12.34 -8.70 -0.66
N HIS A 224 11.25 -9.43 -0.82
CA HIS A 224 10.92 -10.04 -2.11
C HIS A 224 9.42 -9.91 -2.41
N PHE A 225 9.10 -9.28 -3.54
CA PHE A 225 7.78 -9.18 -4.12
C PHE A 225 7.69 -10.06 -5.35
N THR A 226 6.71 -10.95 -5.43
CA THR A 226 6.47 -11.78 -6.62
C THR A 226 5.00 -11.70 -6.99
N ALA A 227 4.68 -11.27 -8.21
CA ALA A 227 3.31 -11.26 -8.72
C ALA A 227 2.74 -12.68 -8.74
N VAL A 228 1.57 -12.84 -8.16
CA VAL A 228 0.82 -14.09 -8.13
C VAL A 228 -0.47 -14.02 -8.95
N ARG A 229 -0.94 -12.81 -9.27
CA ARG A 229 -2.09 -12.58 -10.11
C ARG A 229 -2.00 -11.21 -10.77
N PHE A 230 -2.34 -11.13 -12.06
CA PHE A 230 -2.58 -9.89 -12.79
C PHE A 230 -3.91 -9.98 -13.54
N ALA A 231 -4.76 -8.98 -13.40
CA ALA A 231 -6.08 -8.97 -14.04
C ALA A 231 -6.59 -7.53 -14.27
N LYS A 232 -7.58 -7.39 -15.12
CA LYS A 232 -8.35 -6.14 -15.23
C LYS A 232 -9.10 -5.89 -13.93
N ALA A 233 -9.04 -4.65 -13.45
CA ALA A 233 -9.73 -4.25 -12.24
C ALA A 233 -11.25 -4.16 -12.46
N THR A 234 -12.03 -4.57 -11.49
CA THR A 234 -13.50 -4.55 -11.54
C THR A 234 -14.12 -3.33 -10.86
N THR A 235 -13.32 -2.61 -10.08
CA THR A 235 -13.74 -1.41 -9.35
C THR A 235 -12.80 -0.25 -9.65
N PRO A 236 -13.20 1.00 -9.48
CA PRO A 236 -12.33 2.16 -9.65
C PRO A 236 -11.06 2.12 -8.79
N LEU A 237 -10.05 2.90 -9.18
CA LEU A 237 -8.83 3.07 -8.41
C LEU A 237 -9.17 3.60 -7.01
N PRO A 238 -8.74 2.92 -5.93
CA PRO A 238 -9.05 3.35 -4.59
C PRO A 238 -8.44 4.72 -4.26
N GLU A 239 -9.17 5.51 -3.49
CA GLU A 239 -8.63 6.72 -2.85
C GLU A 239 -8.57 6.45 -1.35
N PRO A 240 -7.37 6.41 -0.74
CA PRO A 240 -7.26 6.19 0.69
C PRO A 240 -7.90 7.35 1.47
N ASP A 241 -8.71 7.01 2.48
CA ASP A 241 -9.21 8.02 3.42
C ASP A 241 -8.05 8.49 4.31
N ARG A 242 -7.73 9.76 4.20
CA ARG A 242 -6.66 10.42 4.96
C ARG A 242 -7.21 11.43 5.96
N SER A 243 -8.54 11.43 6.20
CA SER A 243 -9.20 12.41 7.08
C SER A 243 -8.69 12.35 8.51
N MET A 244 -8.36 11.15 9.00
CA MET A 244 -7.82 10.91 10.34
C MET A 244 -6.28 10.87 10.38
N ALA A 245 -5.60 11.04 9.23
CA ALA A 245 -4.16 10.97 9.19
C ALA A 245 -3.50 12.31 9.53
N ILE A 246 -2.48 12.27 10.36
CA ILE A 246 -1.64 13.42 10.70
C ILE A 246 -0.78 13.75 9.48
N ARG A 247 -0.97 14.95 8.93
CA ARG A 247 -0.15 15.43 7.81
C ARG A 247 1.22 15.84 8.32
N THR A 248 2.26 15.33 7.66
CA THR A 248 3.65 15.57 8.06
C THR A 248 4.56 15.67 6.85
N THR A 249 5.85 15.84 7.07
CA THR A 249 6.89 15.65 6.06
C THR A 249 7.51 14.26 6.22
N ARG A 250 8.14 13.73 5.14
CA ARG A 250 8.88 12.47 5.23
C ARG A 250 9.93 12.51 6.35
N GLN A 251 10.66 13.63 6.47
CA GLN A 251 11.71 13.80 7.45
C GLN A 251 11.18 13.75 8.89
N ASP A 252 10.07 14.46 9.16
CA ASP A 252 9.45 14.47 10.49
C ASP A 252 8.81 13.12 10.80
N PHE A 253 8.24 12.43 9.80
CA PHE A 253 7.72 11.08 9.95
C PHE A 253 8.83 10.10 10.38
N ILE A 254 9.96 10.08 9.66
CA ILE A 254 11.10 9.21 10.01
C ILE A 254 11.60 9.52 11.42
N LYS A 255 11.70 10.81 11.76
CA LYS A 255 12.11 11.25 13.10
C LYS A 255 11.11 10.84 14.20
N ALA A 256 9.82 10.91 13.91
CA ALA A 256 8.78 10.43 14.83
C ALA A 256 8.87 8.90 14.99
N LYS A 257 8.96 8.17 13.86
CA LYS A 257 9.06 6.70 13.84
C LYS A 257 10.32 6.20 14.60
N SER A 258 11.44 6.90 14.49
CA SER A 258 12.68 6.52 15.20
C SER A 258 12.67 6.81 16.72
N ARG A 259 11.78 7.71 17.16
CA ARG A 259 11.68 8.09 18.59
C ARG A 259 10.61 7.30 19.32
N GLN A 260 9.66 6.73 18.61
CA GLN A 260 8.49 6.10 19.19
C GLN A 260 8.74 4.60 19.31
N THR A 261 9.45 4.22 20.37
CA THR A 261 9.62 2.84 20.81
C THR A 261 8.49 2.40 21.75
N GLU A 262 7.70 3.36 22.28
CA GLU A 262 6.69 3.10 23.32
C GLU A 262 5.33 3.67 22.91
N ILE A 263 4.25 2.96 23.25
CA ILE A 263 2.89 3.50 23.20
C ILE A 263 2.69 4.35 24.46
N PRO A 264 2.34 5.65 24.33
CA PRO A 264 2.06 6.48 25.50
C PRO A 264 0.86 5.90 26.25
N MET A 265 1.06 5.51 27.52
CA MET A 265 0.01 4.92 28.35
C MET A 265 -1.13 5.91 28.65
N ASP A 266 -0.86 7.19 28.64
CA ASP A 266 -1.84 8.26 28.83
C ASP A 266 -2.80 8.43 27.65
N GLY A 267 -2.46 7.90 26.47
CA GLY A 267 -3.35 7.83 25.30
C GLY A 267 -4.28 6.64 25.24
N ILE A 268 -4.19 5.71 26.21
CA ILE A 268 -5.03 4.50 26.23
C ILE A 268 -6.34 4.79 26.95
N THR A 269 -7.43 4.83 26.18
CA THR A 269 -8.79 5.02 26.71
C THR A 269 -9.55 3.70 26.81
N GLU A 270 -9.19 2.71 26.01
CA GLU A 270 -9.81 1.39 26.01
C GLU A 270 -8.76 0.33 25.66
N MET A 271 -8.78 -0.77 26.39
CA MET A 271 -7.99 -1.96 26.07
C MET A 271 -8.87 -3.21 26.14
N THR A 272 -8.91 -3.97 25.06
CA THR A 272 -9.65 -5.23 24.98
C THR A 272 -8.70 -6.36 24.60
N VAL A 273 -8.78 -7.48 25.31
CA VAL A 273 -8.06 -8.71 24.97
C VAL A 273 -9.06 -9.71 24.43
N ARG A 274 -8.80 -10.24 23.24
CA ARG A 274 -9.62 -11.32 22.64
C ARG A 274 -8.72 -12.52 22.38
N SER A 275 -9.27 -13.71 22.47
CA SER A 275 -8.61 -14.92 22.00
C SER A 275 -9.15 -15.28 20.62
N ASN A 276 -8.27 -15.67 19.68
CA ASN A 276 -8.67 -16.29 18.43
C ASN A 276 -9.00 -17.77 18.63
N ASP A 277 -9.45 -18.44 17.56
CA ASP A 277 -9.83 -19.86 17.60
C ASP A 277 -8.63 -20.77 17.91
N ASP A 278 -7.40 -20.31 17.68
CA ASP A 278 -6.14 -21.00 17.98
C ASP A 278 -5.65 -20.72 19.42
N GLY A 279 -6.42 -19.99 20.23
CA GLY A 279 -6.06 -19.65 21.60
C GLY A 279 -5.10 -18.47 21.74
N GLN A 280 -4.65 -17.85 20.64
CA GLN A 280 -3.78 -16.68 20.70
C GLN A 280 -4.53 -15.45 21.19
N ARG A 281 -3.92 -14.72 22.09
CA ARG A 281 -4.50 -13.47 22.63
C ARG A 281 -4.12 -12.28 21.76
N VAL A 282 -5.11 -11.50 21.44
CA VAL A 282 -4.97 -10.26 20.68
C VAL A 282 -5.37 -9.10 21.56
N VAL A 283 -4.49 -8.13 21.67
CA VAL A 283 -4.73 -6.89 22.42
C VAL A 283 -5.20 -5.82 21.44
N MET A 284 -6.33 -5.20 21.75
CA MET A 284 -6.82 -4.02 21.04
C MET A 284 -6.73 -2.82 21.98
N ILE A 285 -6.17 -1.72 21.50
CA ILE A 285 -6.11 -0.45 22.23
C ILE A 285 -6.83 0.62 21.42
N ASN A 286 -7.79 1.29 22.02
CA ASN A 286 -8.61 2.34 21.40
C ASN A 286 -9.23 1.90 20.05
N GLY A 287 -9.64 0.62 19.97
CA GLY A 287 -10.16 0.03 18.73
C GLY A 287 -9.10 -0.36 17.70
N PHE A 288 -7.83 -0.06 17.94
CA PHE A 288 -6.72 -0.53 17.11
C PHE A 288 -6.18 -1.85 17.65
N THR A 289 -5.97 -2.80 16.77
CA THR A 289 -5.31 -4.03 17.15
C THR A 289 -3.83 -3.74 17.40
N LEU A 290 -3.38 -3.98 18.65
CA LEU A 290 -1.97 -4.16 18.88
C LEU A 290 -1.62 -5.52 18.27
N ARG A 291 -0.94 -5.46 17.17
CA ARG A 291 -0.27 -6.63 16.65
C ARG A 291 0.88 -6.93 17.63
N PRO A 292 1.05 -8.19 18.04
CA PRO A 292 2.30 -8.55 18.68
C PRO A 292 3.37 -8.01 17.74
N LEU A 293 4.22 -7.15 18.26
CA LEU A 293 5.30 -6.54 17.49
C LEU A 293 6.10 -7.69 16.90
N VAL A 294 5.76 -8.07 15.66
CA VAL A 294 6.70 -8.84 14.89
C VAL A 294 7.91 -7.96 14.86
N SER A 295 8.81 -8.32 15.73
CA SER A 295 10.20 -7.93 15.81
C SER A 295 10.60 -7.02 14.66
N LYS A 296 11.23 -5.94 14.98
CA LYS A 296 11.69 -4.89 14.06
C LYS A 296 12.25 -5.53 12.80
N ILE A 297 11.44 -5.61 11.74
CA ILE A 297 11.93 -5.96 10.42
C ILE A 297 12.79 -4.80 9.92
N GLN A 298 13.81 -5.11 9.14
CA GLN A 298 14.56 -4.05 8.48
C GLN A 298 13.61 -3.30 7.52
N PRO A 299 13.59 -1.95 7.55
CA PRO A 299 12.68 -1.19 6.70
C PRO A 299 13.01 -1.38 5.23
N LEU A 300 11.98 -1.32 4.38
CA LEU A 300 12.13 -1.30 2.91
C LEU A 300 13.03 -0.14 2.46
N GLU A 301 13.03 0.97 3.18
CA GLU A 301 13.80 2.16 2.91
C GLU A 301 14.77 2.45 4.06
N LEU A 302 16.07 2.51 3.73
CA LEU A 302 17.16 2.72 4.72
C LEU A 302 17.59 4.19 4.86
N LYS A 303 17.14 5.09 3.94
CA LYS A 303 17.56 6.51 3.89
C LYS A 303 16.40 7.44 3.59
#